data_8c64109def035985e7e138acc736100d
#
_entry.id   8c64109def035985e7e138acc736100d
#
_cell.length_a   1.000
_cell.length_b   1.000
_cell.length_c   1.000
_cell.angle_alpha   90.00
_cell.angle_beta   90.00
_cell.angle_gamma   90.00
#
_symmetry.space_group_name_H-M   'P 1'
#
loop_
_entity.id
_entity.type
_entity.pdbx_description
1 polymer ?
#
loop_
_entity_poly.entity_id
_entity_poly.type
_entity_poly.pdbx_seq_one_letter_code
_entity_poly.pdbx_strand_id
1 'polypeptide(L)'
;PIGYISKKTINGKTRYYHQWTENGKKHSQYLRDGELEPLQEQIEQRKVLQAQLKELQAKMPKVRQPKLDFETSVIIGKGLAALSQGVKGWGLRDCFGQLEDYLYSNESDRVCLVFGLRRTGNTTMLRQAIARMSREDLSRTAYIKARRSDTMAMMNRDLKKLFDAGFRYVFIDEATLMRDFIDSAALFSDVFAAMGMKIILSGTDSLGFWLAMDQEL
;
A
#
# COMPACT_ATOMS: atom_id res chain seq x y z
N PRO A 1 25.40 -1.91 -10.36
CA PRO A 1 25.77 -0.62 -9.75
C PRO A 1 25.02 0.55 -10.38
N ILE A 2 24.71 1.57 -9.57
CA ILE A 2 24.08 2.82 -10.02
C ILE A 2 25.20 3.75 -10.49
N GLY A 3 24.96 4.57 -11.53
CA GLY A 3 25.92 5.56 -11.98
C GLY A 3 26.54 5.28 -13.35
N TYR A 4 27.66 5.93 -13.63
CA TYR A 4 28.39 5.84 -14.89
C TYR A 4 29.89 5.99 -14.65
N ILE A 5 30.69 5.58 -15.62
CA ILE A 5 32.14 5.74 -15.58
C ILE A 5 32.52 7.02 -16.33
N SER A 6 33.27 7.89 -15.66
CA SER A 6 33.86 9.11 -16.26
C SER A 6 35.36 8.94 -16.46
N LYS A 7 35.88 9.48 -17.56
CA LYS A 7 37.29 9.50 -17.93
C LYS A 7 37.87 10.90 -17.68
N LYS A 8 39.01 10.98 -16.98
CA LYS A 8 39.72 12.22 -16.75
C LYS A 8 41.21 12.03 -17.09
N THR A 9 41.80 12.99 -17.76
CA THR A 9 43.26 13.01 -18.03
C THR A 9 43.92 13.94 -17.01
N ILE A 10 44.81 13.41 -16.19
CA ILE A 10 45.56 14.16 -15.17
C ILE A 10 47.02 13.87 -15.36
N ASN A 11 47.84 14.90 -15.59
CA ASN A 11 49.28 14.81 -15.83
C ASN A 11 49.63 13.81 -16.97
N GLY A 12 48.91 13.86 -18.09
CA GLY A 12 49.12 12.99 -19.25
C GLY A 12 48.65 11.52 -19.06
N LYS A 13 48.19 11.13 -17.88
CA LYS A 13 47.67 9.79 -17.59
C LYS A 13 46.16 9.79 -17.55
N THR A 14 45.55 8.83 -18.19
CA THR A 14 44.10 8.61 -18.16
C THR A 14 43.69 7.91 -16.86
N ARG A 15 42.70 8.45 -16.18
CA ARG A 15 42.13 7.88 -14.95
C ARG A 15 40.62 7.74 -15.09
N TYR A 16 40.08 6.67 -14.53
CA TYR A 16 38.64 6.36 -14.56
C TYR A 16 38.02 6.51 -13.19
N TYR A 17 36.80 7.03 -13.15
CA TYR A 17 36.04 7.27 -11.92
C TYR A 17 34.63 6.76 -12.09
N HIS A 18 34.17 5.97 -11.12
CA HIS A 18 32.75 5.64 -10.98
C HIS A 18 32.04 6.83 -10.34
N GLN A 19 30.99 7.32 -10.96
CA GLN A 19 30.19 8.44 -10.48
C GLN A 19 28.74 8.04 -10.34
N TRP A 20 28.13 8.34 -9.20
CA TRP A 20 26.72 8.10 -8.94
C TRP A 20 26.11 9.20 -8.09
N THR A 21 24.77 9.23 -8.03
CA THR A 21 24.03 10.15 -7.16
C THR A 21 23.21 9.33 -6.19
N GLU A 22 23.36 9.60 -4.90
CA GLU A 22 22.62 8.94 -3.83
C GLU A 22 22.08 10.00 -2.86
N ASN A 23 20.80 9.94 -2.53
CA ASN A 23 20.11 10.92 -1.68
C ASN A 23 20.35 12.39 -2.09
N GLY A 24 20.40 12.66 -3.40
CA GLY A 24 20.66 14.00 -3.94
C GLY A 24 22.11 14.46 -3.91
N LYS A 25 23.04 13.67 -3.37
CA LYS A 25 24.48 13.97 -3.33
C LYS A 25 25.22 13.20 -4.42
N LYS A 26 26.17 13.87 -5.08
CA LYS A 26 27.05 13.26 -6.09
C LYS A 26 28.25 12.62 -5.41
N HIS A 27 28.51 11.36 -5.76
CA HIS A 27 29.65 10.58 -5.32
C HIS A 27 30.59 10.30 -6.49
N SER A 28 31.88 10.19 -6.21
CA SER A 28 32.90 9.86 -7.22
C SER A 28 33.98 9.03 -6.58
N GLN A 29 34.26 7.86 -7.12
CA GLN A 29 35.28 6.93 -6.66
C GLN A 29 36.28 6.65 -7.78
N TYR A 30 37.57 6.74 -7.49
CA TYR A 30 38.62 6.34 -8.43
C TYR A 30 38.61 4.81 -8.62
N LEU A 31 38.73 4.38 -9.88
CA LEU A 31 38.81 2.96 -10.23
C LEU A 31 40.28 2.58 -10.43
N ARG A 32 40.68 1.50 -9.75
CA ARG A 32 42.03 0.91 -9.89
C ARG A 32 42.08 0.00 -11.13
N ASP A 33 43.33 -0.34 -11.54
CA ASP A 33 43.55 -1.27 -12.63
C ASP A 33 42.89 -2.63 -12.29
N GLY A 34 42.06 -3.12 -13.21
CA GLY A 34 41.25 -4.35 -13.04
C GLY A 34 39.84 -4.13 -12.52
N GLU A 35 39.47 -2.96 -11.97
CA GLU A 35 38.10 -2.68 -11.53
C GLU A 35 37.22 -2.08 -12.65
N LEU A 36 37.86 -1.59 -13.72
CA LEU A 36 37.18 -0.88 -14.80
C LEU A 36 36.27 -1.82 -15.62
N GLU A 37 36.83 -2.93 -16.12
CA GLU A 37 36.11 -3.84 -17.00
C GLU A 37 34.91 -4.50 -16.33
N PRO A 38 35.03 -5.08 -15.10
CA PRO A 38 33.87 -5.68 -14.41
C PRO A 38 32.77 -4.67 -14.12
N LEU A 39 33.13 -3.45 -13.75
CA LEU A 39 32.16 -2.40 -13.45
C LEU A 39 31.46 -1.91 -14.73
N GLN A 40 32.21 -1.79 -15.83
CA GLN A 40 31.69 -1.39 -17.14
C GLN A 40 30.68 -2.41 -17.65
N GLU A 41 31.00 -3.70 -17.55
CA GLU A 41 30.12 -4.79 -17.91
C GLU A 41 28.81 -4.76 -17.10
N GLN A 42 28.90 -4.61 -15.78
CA GLN A 42 27.72 -4.53 -14.92
C GLN A 42 26.83 -3.33 -15.24
N ILE A 43 27.43 -2.17 -15.57
CA ILE A 43 26.67 -0.97 -15.96
C ILE A 43 25.95 -1.23 -17.30
N GLU A 44 26.60 -1.88 -18.24
CA GLU A 44 26.01 -2.18 -19.55
C GLU A 44 24.88 -3.22 -19.44
N GLN A 45 25.08 -4.30 -18.68
CA GLN A 45 24.02 -5.28 -18.37
C GLN A 45 22.79 -4.60 -17.75
N ARG A 46 23.01 -3.66 -16.81
CA ARG A 46 21.91 -2.89 -16.21
C ARG A 46 21.16 -2.07 -17.26
N LYS A 47 21.87 -1.40 -18.18
CA LYS A 47 21.22 -0.62 -19.23
C LYS A 47 20.38 -1.48 -20.15
N VAL A 48 20.90 -2.66 -20.53
CA VAL A 48 20.16 -3.63 -21.34
C VAL A 48 18.90 -4.10 -20.63
N LEU A 49 19.02 -4.48 -19.36
CA LEU A 49 17.86 -4.89 -18.55
C LEU A 49 16.83 -3.76 -18.37
N GLN A 50 17.29 -2.53 -18.17
CA GLN A 50 16.39 -1.37 -18.08
C GLN A 50 15.68 -1.10 -19.40
N ALA A 51 16.35 -1.25 -20.54
CA ALA A 51 15.75 -1.11 -21.85
C ALA A 51 14.70 -2.20 -22.11
N GLN A 52 15.01 -3.46 -21.78
CA GLN A 52 14.06 -4.57 -21.88
C GLN A 52 12.83 -4.35 -20.98
N LEU A 53 13.03 -3.90 -19.75
CA LEU A 53 11.95 -3.61 -18.81
C LEU A 53 11.04 -2.49 -19.33
N LYS A 54 11.63 -1.44 -19.89
CA LYS A 54 10.89 -0.35 -20.51
C LYS A 54 10.10 -0.80 -21.75
N GLU A 55 10.67 -1.69 -22.56
CA GLU A 55 10.00 -2.26 -23.72
C GLU A 55 8.84 -3.17 -23.31
N LEU A 56 9.03 -4.02 -22.30
CA LEU A 56 7.99 -4.87 -21.72
C LEU A 56 6.86 -4.02 -21.12
N GLN A 57 7.20 -2.97 -20.38
CA GLN A 57 6.21 -2.03 -19.84
C GLN A 57 5.42 -1.30 -20.94
N ALA A 58 6.08 -0.97 -22.07
CA ALA A 58 5.41 -0.35 -23.21
C ALA A 58 4.48 -1.31 -23.97
N LYS A 59 4.84 -2.60 -23.99
CA LYS A 59 4.03 -3.68 -24.59
C LYS A 59 2.89 -4.15 -23.69
N MET A 60 2.98 -3.89 -22.38
CA MET A 60 1.85 -4.16 -21.48
C MET A 60 0.67 -3.27 -21.91
N PRO A 61 -0.49 -3.88 -22.25
CA PRO A 61 -1.66 -3.08 -22.55
C PRO A 61 -1.89 -2.17 -21.35
N LYS A 62 -2.03 -0.86 -21.59
CA LYS A 62 -2.58 0.04 -20.58
C LYS A 62 -3.98 -0.46 -20.30
N VAL A 63 -4.10 -1.36 -19.35
CA VAL A 63 -5.38 -1.79 -18.84
C VAL A 63 -6.01 -0.51 -18.32
N ARG A 64 -6.91 0.09 -19.11
CA ARG A 64 -7.85 1.07 -18.59
C ARG A 64 -8.56 0.31 -17.49
N GLN A 65 -8.22 0.62 -16.23
CA GLN A 65 -8.99 0.09 -15.12
C GLN A 65 -10.45 0.43 -15.46
N PRO A 66 -11.34 -0.56 -15.55
CA PRO A 66 -12.74 -0.28 -15.78
C PRO A 66 -13.14 0.75 -14.73
N LYS A 67 -13.89 1.75 -15.11
CA LYS A 67 -14.42 2.74 -14.16
C LYS A 67 -15.28 1.95 -13.19
N LEU A 68 -14.70 1.61 -12.05
CA LEU A 68 -15.37 0.86 -11.00
C LEU A 68 -16.48 1.77 -10.46
N ASP A 69 -17.71 1.34 -10.64
CA ASP A 69 -18.87 2.01 -10.06
C ASP A 69 -19.21 1.35 -8.73
N PHE A 70 -19.13 2.11 -7.66
CA PHE A 70 -19.30 1.66 -6.29
C PHE A 70 -20.62 2.16 -5.73
N GLU A 71 -21.28 1.33 -4.91
CA GLU A 71 -22.52 1.66 -4.21
C GLU A 71 -22.24 2.40 -2.89
N THR A 72 -21.07 2.12 -2.29
CA THR A 72 -20.61 2.76 -1.07
C THR A 72 -19.56 3.86 -1.35
N SER A 73 -19.12 4.57 -0.31
CA SER A 73 -18.15 5.66 -0.45
C SER A 73 -16.71 5.13 -0.54
N VAL A 74 -16.36 4.51 -1.65
CA VAL A 74 -15.03 3.96 -1.91
C VAL A 74 -14.07 5.05 -2.41
N ILE A 75 -12.90 5.12 -1.80
CA ILE A 75 -11.80 6.01 -2.17
C ILE A 75 -10.59 5.17 -2.57
N ILE A 76 -10.08 5.35 -3.78
CA ILE A 76 -8.91 4.66 -4.34
C ILE A 76 -7.94 5.63 -5.02
N GLY A 77 -6.73 5.20 -5.30
CA GLY A 77 -5.75 5.92 -6.09
C GLY A 77 -5.42 7.32 -5.53
N LYS A 78 -5.58 8.37 -6.34
CA LYS A 78 -5.25 9.75 -5.93
C LYS A 78 -6.04 10.23 -4.71
N GLY A 79 -7.25 9.72 -4.49
CA GLY A 79 -8.07 10.05 -3.34
C GLY A 79 -7.44 9.60 -2.02
N LEU A 80 -6.75 8.44 -2.00
CA LEU A 80 -6.05 7.95 -0.82
C LEU A 80 -4.88 8.86 -0.43
N ALA A 81 -4.15 9.38 -1.42
CA ALA A 81 -3.05 10.32 -1.16
C ALA A 81 -3.56 11.61 -0.51
N ALA A 82 -4.69 12.14 -0.97
CA ALA A 82 -5.33 13.30 -0.37
C ALA A 82 -5.83 13.01 1.07
N LEU A 83 -6.44 11.83 1.27
CA LEU A 83 -6.94 11.38 2.58
C LEU A 83 -5.85 11.31 3.64
N SER A 84 -4.65 10.86 3.25
CA SER A 84 -3.52 10.58 4.15
C SER A 84 -2.57 11.78 4.34
N GLN A 85 -2.70 12.83 3.54
CA GLN A 85 -1.76 13.96 3.54
C GLN A 85 -1.71 14.72 4.87
N GLY A 86 -2.85 14.89 5.54
CA GLY A 86 -2.95 15.69 6.77
C GLY A 86 -2.43 15.01 8.04
N VAL A 87 -2.04 13.73 8.00
CA VAL A 87 -1.69 12.96 9.21
C VAL A 87 -0.22 12.52 9.27
N LYS A 88 0.58 12.83 8.27
CA LYS A 88 1.97 12.37 8.15
C LYS A 88 2.92 12.80 9.28
N GLY A 89 2.65 13.93 9.91
CA GLY A 89 3.49 14.48 11.00
C GLY A 89 2.95 14.23 12.40
N TRP A 90 1.84 13.52 12.53
CA TRP A 90 1.22 13.28 13.82
C TRP A 90 1.83 12.05 14.52
N GLY A 91 1.91 12.09 15.85
CA GLY A 91 2.39 10.97 16.66
C GLY A 91 1.55 9.72 16.43
N LEU A 92 2.20 8.55 16.43
CA LEU A 92 1.53 7.27 16.36
C LEU A 92 1.03 6.86 17.74
N ARG A 93 -0.04 6.07 17.78
CA ARG A 93 -0.53 5.46 19.02
C ARG A 93 0.31 4.22 19.34
N ASP A 94 0.40 3.85 20.61
CA ASP A 94 1.16 2.68 21.05
C ASP A 94 0.71 1.37 20.37
N CYS A 95 -0.59 1.25 20.08
CA CYS A 95 -1.16 0.08 19.39
C CYS A 95 -0.96 0.10 17.85
N PHE A 96 -0.35 1.13 17.28
CA PHE A 96 -0.17 1.25 15.82
C PHE A 96 0.66 0.09 15.22
N GLY A 97 1.66 -0.39 15.97
CA GLY A 97 2.48 -1.52 15.55
C GLY A 97 1.66 -2.78 15.26
N GLN A 98 0.62 -3.06 16.07
CA GLN A 98 -0.26 -4.22 15.84
C GLN A 98 -1.00 -4.14 14.50
N LEU A 99 -1.40 -2.92 14.07
CA LEU A 99 -2.01 -2.72 12.76
C LEU A 99 -1.00 -2.93 11.62
N GLU A 100 0.25 -2.43 11.76
CA GLU A 100 1.30 -2.68 10.78
C GLU A 100 1.64 -4.17 10.68
N ASP A 101 1.78 -4.86 11.80
CA ASP A 101 2.02 -6.31 11.85
C ASP A 101 0.93 -7.08 11.13
N TYR A 102 -0.34 -6.75 11.37
CA TYR A 102 -1.47 -7.36 10.67
C TYR A 102 -1.40 -7.12 9.15
N LEU A 103 -1.15 -5.89 8.71
CA LEU A 103 -1.12 -5.53 7.28
C LEU A 103 -0.08 -6.34 6.49
N TYR A 104 1.06 -6.62 7.11
CA TYR A 104 2.19 -7.28 6.45
C TYR A 104 2.40 -8.74 6.89
N SER A 105 1.54 -9.26 7.78
CA SER A 105 1.55 -10.68 8.14
C SER A 105 1.11 -11.56 6.97
N ASN A 106 1.53 -12.81 6.99
CA ASN A 106 1.07 -13.85 6.06
C ASN A 106 -0.23 -14.53 6.53
N GLU A 107 -0.81 -14.07 7.64
CA GLU A 107 -2.05 -14.64 8.17
C GLU A 107 -3.21 -14.31 7.23
N SER A 108 -4.04 -15.30 6.93
CA SER A 108 -5.34 -15.20 6.28
C SER A 108 -6.44 -15.44 7.33
N ASP A 109 -7.68 -15.28 6.93
CA ASP A 109 -8.88 -15.59 7.72
C ASP A 109 -9.10 -14.67 8.95
N ARG A 110 -8.38 -13.56 9.03
CA ARG A 110 -8.49 -12.60 10.12
C ARG A 110 -8.80 -11.21 9.62
N VAL A 111 -9.53 -10.48 10.44
CA VAL A 111 -9.87 -9.07 10.26
C VAL A 111 -9.26 -8.25 11.37
N CYS A 112 -8.67 -7.11 11.08
CA CYS A 112 -8.17 -6.19 12.09
C CYS A 112 -9.27 -5.24 12.54
N LEU A 113 -9.60 -5.26 13.83
CA LEU A 113 -10.59 -4.37 14.43
C LEU A 113 -9.92 -3.20 15.17
N VAL A 114 -10.29 -1.98 14.79
CA VAL A 114 -9.84 -0.74 15.43
C VAL A 114 -11.04 -0.03 16.02
N PHE A 115 -11.28 -0.21 17.31
CA PHE A 115 -12.44 0.37 17.96
C PHE A 115 -12.08 1.16 19.23
N GLY A 116 -12.96 2.02 19.65
CA GLY A 116 -12.79 2.85 20.81
C GLY A 116 -13.76 4.03 20.82
N LEU A 117 -13.69 4.82 21.87
CA LEU A 117 -14.57 5.97 22.03
C LEU A 117 -14.47 6.93 20.83
N ARG A 118 -15.56 7.63 20.57
CA ARG A 118 -15.61 8.64 19.51
C ARG A 118 -14.55 9.72 19.75
N ARG A 119 -13.88 10.16 18.66
CA ARG A 119 -12.82 11.18 18.68
C ARG A 119 -11.51 10.73 19.32
N THR A 120 -11.30 9.45 19.58
CA THR A 120 -10.02 8.93 20.09
C THR A 120 -8.98 8.69 19.00
N GLY A 121 -9.29 8.95 17.74
CA GLY A 121 -8.31 8.90 16.64
C GLY A 121 -8.32 7.61 15.80
N ASN A 122 -9.37 6.79 15.86
CA ASN A 122 -9.48 5.56 15.04
C ASN A 122 -9.30 5.87 13.55
N THR A 123 -10.08 6.80 12.99
CA THR A 123 -9.94 7.28 11.60
C THR A 123 -8.53 7.80 11.30
N THR A 124 -7.90 8.51 12.25
CA THR A 124 -6.53 9.02 12.10
C THR A 124 -5.54 7.88 11.96
N MET A 125 -5.67 6.82 12.78
CA MET A 125 -4.81 5.65 12.74
C MET A 125 -4.90 4.92 11.38
N LEU A 126 -6.11 4.75 10.82
CA LEU A 126 -6.30 4.20 9.49
C LEU A 126 -5.58 5.04 8.41
N ARG A 127 -5.74 6.36 8.47
CA ARG A 127 -5.09 7.29 7.53
C ARG A 127 -3.58 7.29 7.67
N GLN A 128 -3.04 7.15 8.89
CA GLN A 128 -1.60 7.02 9.14
C GLN A 128 -1.06 5.72 8.54
N ALA A 129 -1.77 4.61 8.68
CA ALA A 129 -1.40 3.35 8.05
C ALA A 129 -1.32 3.50 6.51
N ILE A 130 -2.35 4.06 5.89
CA ILE A 130 -2.36 4.34 4.44
C ILE A 130 -1.20 5.27 4.03
N ALA A 131 -0.89 6.29 4.83
CA ALA A 131 0.20 7.24 4.56
C ALA A 131 1.60 6.60 4.54
N ARG A 132 1.77 5.46 5.21
CA ARG A 132 3.03 4.74 5.37
C ARG A 132 3.20 3.59 4.37
N MET A 133 2.14 3.21 3.67
CA MET A 133 2.17 2.14 2.67
C MET A 133 3.13 2.45 1.51
N SER A 134 3.74 1.40 0.96
CA SER A 134 4.53 1.49 -0.26
C SER A 134 3.67 1.94 -1.46
N ARG A 135 4.29 2.41 -2.53
CA ARG A 135 3.55 2.76 -3.76
C ARG A 135 2.80 1.57 -4.34
N GLU A 136 3.38 0.39 -4.25
CA GLU A 136 2.80 -0.84 -4.75
C GLU A 136 1.55 -1.20 -3.95
N ASP A 137 1.66 -1.26 -2.61
CA ASP A 137 0.54 -1.57 -1.72
C ASP A 137 -0.57 -0.52 -1.84
N LEU A 138 -0.20 0.76 -1.90
CA LEU A 138 -1.17 1.86 -2.06
C LEU A 138 -1.97 1.73 -3.36
N SER A 139 -1.38 1.20 -4.43
CA SER A 139 -2.08 0.94 -5.69
C SER A 139 -3.14 -0.16 -5.60
N ARG A 140 -3.03 -1.01 -4.57
CA ARG A 140 -3.95 -2.12 -4.26
C ARG A 140 -4.75 -1.87 -2.99
N THR A 141 -4.87 -0.60 -2.57
CA THR A 141 -5.55 -0.20 -1.35
C THR A 141 -6.83 0.56 -1.67
N ALA A 142 -7.90 0.25 -0.95
CA ALA A 142 -9.15 0.98 -0.94
C ALA A 142 -9.49 1.44 0.49
N TYR A 143 -10.12 2.60 0.59
CA TYR A 143 -10.69 3.10 1.83
C TYR A 143 -12.18 3.35 1.61
N ILE A 144 -13.01 2.85 2.50
CA ILE A 144 -14.46 2.98 2.46
C ILE A 144 -14.90 3.68 3.74
N LYS A 145 -15.63 4.76 3.60
CA LYS A 145 -16.29 5.38 4.74
C LYS A 145 -17.73 4.92 4.79
N ALA A 146 -18.03 4.00 5.70
CA ALA A 146 -19.38 3.48 5.88
C ALA A 146 -20.35 4.55 6.37
N ARG A 147 -21.58 4.46 5.93
CA ARG A 147 -22.70 5.36 6.26
C ARG A 147 -23.88 4.57 6.80
N ARG A 148 -24.77 5.21 7.51
CA ARG A 148 -26.00 4.59 8.01
C ARG A 148 -26.95 4.13 6.91
N SER A 149 -26.82 4.68 5.70
CA SER A 149 -27.57 4.25 4.52
C SER A 149 -27.02 2.98 3.87
N ASP A 150 -25.76 2.64 4.17
CA ASP A 150 -25.07 1.53 3.53
C ASP A 150 -25.49 0.22 4.21
N THR A 151 -25.59 -0.84 3.42
CA THR A 151 -25.92 -2.18 3.87
C THR A 151 -24.76 -3.14 3.61
N MET A 152 -24.73 -4.26 4.33
CA MET A 152 -23.72 -5.30 4.09
C MET A 152 -23.82 -5.89 2.67
N ALA A 153 -25.02 -5.92 2.08
CA ALA A 153 -25.20 -6.34 0.69
C ALA A 153 -24.49 -5.40 -0.31
N MET A 154 -24.59 -4.08 -0.10
CA MET A 154 -23.84 -3.08 -0.90
C MET A 154 -22.32 -3.23 -0.68
N MET A 155 -21.91 -3.34 0.57
CA MET A 155 -20.51 -3.55 0.94
C MET A 155 -19.92 -4.79 0.28
N ASN A 156 -20.65 -5.92 0.33
CA ASN A 156 -20.24 -7.18 -0.29
C ASN A 156 -20.03 -7.04 -1.81
N ARG A 157 -20.95 -6.38 -2.51
CA ARG A 157 -20.80 -6.13 -3.95
C ARG A 157 -19.58 -5.29 -4.28
N ASP A 158 -19.31 -4.26 -3.49
CA ASP A 158 -18.16 -3.39 -3.69
C ASP A 158 -16.84 -4.08 -3.34
N LEU A 159 -16.80 -4.87 -2.26
CA LEU A 159 -15.64 -5.69 -1.90
C LEU A 159 -15.32 -6.72 -2.98
N LYS A 160 -16.35 -7.36 -3.56
CA LYS A 160 -16.17 -8.28 -4.68
C LYS A 160 -15.58 -7.57 -5.90
N LYS A 161 -16.08 -6.39 -6.26
CA LYS A 161 -15.53 -5.58 -7.35
C LYS A 161 -14.06 -5.20 -7.09
N LEU A 162 -13.74 -4.83 -5.84
CA LEU A 162 -12.37 -4.52 -5.43
C LEU A 162 -11.47 -5.75 -5.53
N PHE A 163 -11.91 -6.90 -5.04
CA PHE A 163 -11.18 -8.16 -5.12
C PHE A 163 -10.89 -8.55 -6.57
N ASP A 164 -11.91 -8.55 -7.42
CA ASP A 164 -11.82 -8.88 -8.86
C ASP A 164 -10.90 -7.90 -9.61
N ALA A 165 -10.76 -6.65 -9.13
CA ALA A 165 -9.86 -5.65 -9.65
C ALA A 165 -8.42 -5.73 -9.07
N GLY A 166 -8.13 -6.72 -8.21
CA GLY A 166 -6.80 -6.98 -7.64
C GLY A 166 -6.43 -6.14 -6.41
N PHE A 167 -7.41 -5.53 -5.75
CA PHE A 167 -7.18 -4.86 -4.48
C PHE A 167 -6.90 -5.88 -3.37
N ARG A 168 -5.95 -5.56 -2.50
CA ARG A 168 -5.53 -6.44 -1.40
C ARG A 168 -5.83 -5.86 -0.02
N TYR A 169 -5.77 -4.56 0.14
CA TYR A 169 -5.94 -3.87 1.42
C TYR A 169 -7.21 -3.04 1.40
N VAL A 170 -8.11 -3.27 2.35
CA VAL A 170 -9.37 -2.52 2.44
C VAL A 170 -9.55 -1.99 3.86
N PHE A 171 -9.62 -0.69 3.97
CA PHE A 171 -9.89 0.02 5.22
C PHE A 171 -11.36 0.47 5.22
N ILE A 172 -12.14 -0.01 6.16
CA ILE A 172 -13.57 0.36 6.30
C ILE A 172 -13.73 1.16 7.58
N ASP A 173 -13.94 2.45 7.44
CA ASP A 173 -14.10 3.37 8.55
C ASP A 173 -15.57 3.50 8.95
N GLU A 174 -15.83 3.53 10.27
CA GLU A 174 -17.16 3.58 10.86
C GLU A 174 -18.07 2.38 10.46
N ALA A 175 -17.51 1.18 10.36
CA ALA A 175 -18.22 -0.03 9.90
C ALA A 175 -19.50 -0.31 10.70
N THR A 176 -19.49 -0.06 12.01
CA THR A 176 -20.62 -0.26 12.91
C THR A 176 -21.83 0.68 12.66
N LEU A 177 -21.70 1.65 11.75
CA LEU A 177 -22.83 2.48 11.32
C LEU A 177 -23.81 1.74 10.40
N MET A 178 -23.36 0.70 9.70
CA MET A 178 -24.23 -0.10 8.83
C MET A 178 -25.29 -0.83 9.64
N ARG A 179 -26.54 -0.84 9.14
CA ARG A 179 -27.69 -1.34 9.91
C ARG A 179 -27.60 -2.83 10.25
N ASP A 180 -27.08 -3.60 9.31
CA ASP A 180 -27.00 -5.07 9.34
C ASP A 180 -25.55 -5.56 9.60
N PHE A 181 -24.71 -4.69 10.19
CA PHE A 181 -23.31 -5.00 10.44
C PHE A 181 -23.13 -6.24 11.33
N ILE A 182 -23.84 -6.30 12.46
CA ILE A 182 -23.69 -7.37 13.45
C ILE A 182 -24.07 -8.73 12.85
N ASP A 183 -25.21 -8.78 12.13
CA ASP A 183 -25.76 -10.03 11.61
C ASP A 183 -24.97 -10.61 10.43
N SER A 184 -24.12 -9.81 9.81
CA SER A 184 -23.42 -10.19 8.57
C SER A 184 -21.91 -9.94 8.63
N ALA A 185 -21.37 -9.63 9.80
CA ALA A 185 -19.97 -9.24 9.92
C ALA A 185 -18.99 -10.40 9.61
N ALA A 186 -19.38 -11.65 9.86
CA ALA A 186 -18.62 -12.84 9.51
C ALA A 186 -18.24 -12.92 8.01
N LEU A 187 -18.96 -12.21 7.14
CA LEU A 187 -18.63 -12.13 5.71
C LEU A 187 -17.22 -11.57 5.47
N PHE A 188 -16.74 -10.67 6.31
CA PHE A 188 -15.42 -10.07 6.16
C PHE A 188 -14.30 -11.08 6.39
N SER A 189 -14.42 -11.95 7.41
CA SER A 189 -13.46 -13.02 7.71
C SER A 189 -13.62 -14.19 6.78
N ASP A 190 -14.81 -14.77 6.70
CA ASP A 190 -15.08 -16.05 6.05
C ASP A 190 -14.94 -16.00 4.53
N VAL A 191 -15.18 -14.84 3.93
CA VAL A 191 -15.11 -14.70 2.47
C VAL A 191 -13.88 -13.91 2.06
N PHE A 192 -13.79 -12.65 2.46
CA PHE A 192 -12.78 -11.77 1.87
C PHE A 192 -11.39 -11.93 2.50
N ALA A 193 -11.28 -12.07 3.81
CA ALA A 193 -10.00 -12.34 4.44
C ALA A 193 -9.49 -13.74 4.08
N ALA A 194 -10.36 -14.74 4.03
CA ALA A 194 -10.04 -16.10 3.58
C ALA A 194 -9.50 -16.13 2.12
N MET A 195 -9.94 -15.21 1.26
CA MET A 195 -9.40 -15.03 -0.09
C MET A 195 -8.10 -14.21 -0.15
N GLY A 196 -7.54 -13.81 1.00
CA GLY A 196 -6.27 -13.11 1.11
C GLY A 196 -6.36 -11.59 1.07
N MET A 197 -7.55 -11.00 1.23
CA MET A 197 -7.67 -9.55 1.46
C MET A 197 -7.35 -9.22 2.92
N LYS A 198 -6.61 -8.14 3.12
CA LYS A 198 -6.39 -7.55 4.45
C LYS A 198 -7.49 -6.52 4.71
N ILE A 199 -8.38 -6.85 5.64
CA ILE A 199 -9.53 -6.01 5.97
C ILE A 199 -9.34 -5.38 7.35
N ILE A 200 -9.43 -4.07 7.40
CA ILE A 200 -9.35 -3.29 8.61
C ILE A 200 -10.68 -2.59 8.82
N LEU A 201 -11.36 -2.92 9.90
CA LEU A 201 -12.63 -2.30 10.28
C LEU A 201 -12.38 -1.31 11.41
N SER A 202 -12.90 -0.10 11.30
CA SER A 202 -12.97 0.81 12.44
C SER A 202 -14.41 1.15 12.81
N GLY A 203 -14.60 1.46 14.08
CA GLY A 203 -15.89 1.89 14.59
C GLY A 203 -15.81 2.52 15.97
N THR A 204 -16.86 3.24 16.32
CA THR A 204 -17.01 3.89 17.63
C THR A 204 -17.95 3.13 18.55
N ASP A 205 -18.69 2.17 18.02
CA ASP A 205 -19.55 1.27 18.77
C ASP A 205 -18.81 -0.01 19.13
N SER A 206 -18.20 -0.03 20.33
CA SER A 206 -17.50 -1.20 20.83
C SER A 206 -18.44 -2.38 21.08
N LEU A 207 -19.69 -2.13 21.43
CA LEU A 207 -20.68 -3.19 21.64
C LEU A 207 -21.01 -3.88 20.33
N GLY A 208 -21.16 -3.13 19.23
CA GLY A 208 -21.37 -3.69 17.89
C GLY A 208 -20.23 -4.62 17.46
N PHE A 209 -18.97 -4.29 17.76
CA PHE A 209 -17.86 -5.20 17.49
C PHE A 209 -17.84 -6.42 18.40
N TRP A 210 -18.17 -6.27 19.69
CA TRP A 210 -18.28 -7.39 20.61
C TRP A 210 -19.32 -8.41 20.15
N LEU A 211 -20.51 -7.93 19.77
CA LEU A 211 -21.58 -8.79 19.26
C LEU A 211 -21.22 -9.45 17.93
N ALA A 212 -20.48 -8.76 17.08
CA ALA A 212 -20.00 -9.32 15.83
C ALA A 212 -18.90 -10.37 16.04
N MET A 213 -18.05 -10.21 17.07
CA MET A 213 -17.02 -11.20 17.43
C MET A 213 -17.62 -12.50 17.96
N ASP A 214 -18.76 -12.44 18.68
CA ASP A 214 -19.49 -13.64 19.12
C ASP A 214 -20.06 -14.46 17.92
N GLN A 215 -20.11 -13.87 16.74
CA GLN A 215 -20.52 -14.51 15.48
C GLN A 215 -19.33 -14.88 14.58
N GLU A 216 -18.13 -15.04 15.17
CA GLU A 216 -16.89 -15.50 14.51
C GLU A 216 -16.29 -14.53 13.48
N LEU A 217 -16.16 -13.24 13.82
CA LEU A 217 -15.37 -12.27 13.05
C LEU A 217 -13.86 -12.57 13.10
#